data_fce22f2bb1df45ab6cd992b384b8ffb6
#
_entry.id   fce22f2bb1df45ab6cd992b384b8ffb6
#
_cell.length_a   1.000
_cell.length_b   1.000
_cell.length_c   1.000
_cell.angle_alpha   90.00
_cell.angle_beta   90.00
_cell.angle_gamma   90.00
#
_symmetry.space_group_name_H-M   'P 1'
#
loop_
_entity.id
_entity.type
_entity.pdbx_description
1 polymer ?
#
loop_
_entity_poly.entity_id
_entity_poly.type
_entity_poly.pdbx_seq_one_letter_code
_entity_poly.pdbx_strand_id
1 'polypeptide(L)'
;PYIIVATAPSMDGYVADGAPIFSQGYKYSPVAHLTYGLVGDTDILKTAPQDLIQAGYGDVVGKITAIADWDLAVKANNDYRCDTCVTLVNRALDKCFAEAEGLKDRDPESLGALLEALTLTGVAMALVNISRPASGAEHMLSHFWEMDYIARGLNPNHHGIQVGVATPIIARFFE
;
A
#
# COMPACT_ATOMS: atom_id res chain seq x y z
N PRO A 1 -9.84 15.89 14.99
CA PRO A 1 -8.82 15.95 13.94
C PRO A 1 -7.45 15.57 14.51
N TYR A 2 -6.61 14.90 13.76
CA TYR A 2 -5.23 14.54 14.10
C TYR A 2 -4.34 14.74 12.88
N ILE A 3 -3.04 14.93 13.12
CA ILE A 3 -2.01 15.03 12.10
C ILE A 3 -1.06 13.85 12.29
N ILE A 4 -0.68 13.21 11.19
CA ILE A 4 0.31 12.14 11.17
C ILE A 4 1.68 12.77 10.83
N VAL A 5 2.70 12.41 11.57
CA VAL A 5 4.10 12.63 11.20
C VAL A 5 4.69 11.28 10.84
N ALA A 6 4.95 11.05 9.57
CA ALA A 6 5.49 9.77 9.09
C ALA A 6 6.94 9.60 9.53
N THR A 7 7.23 8.47 10.19
CA THR A 7 8.60 8.13 10.62
C THR A 7 9.25 7.05 9.75
N ALA A 8 8.46 6.38 8.90
CA ALA A 8 8.94 5.44 7.90
C ALA A 8 7.93 5.37 6.74
N PRO A 9 8.36 5.32 5.47
CA PRO A 9 7.46 5.17 4.32
C PRO A 9 7.14 3.68 4.11
N SER A 10 6.37 3.05 5.00
CA SER A 10 6.25 1.58 5.10
C SER A 10 4.97 0.98 4.57
N MET A 11 3.91 1.77 4.34
CA MET A 11 2.61 1.31 3.85
C MET A 11 1.70 2.49 3.47
N ASP A 12 0.57 2.24 2.79
CA ASP A 12 -0.33 3.25 2.23
C ASP A 12 -1.48 3.71 3.15
N GLY A 13 -1.60 3.13 4.34
CA GLY A 13 -2.71 3.40 5.27
C GLY A 13 -2.73 4.78 5.94
N TYR A 14 -1.73 5.65 5.71
CA TYR A 14 -1.64 6.97 6.36
C TYR A 14 -2.85 7.86 6.11
N VAL A 15 -3.43 7.78 4.92
CA VAL A 15 -4.54 8.65 4.48
C VAL A 15 -5.78 7.83 4.13
N ALA A 16 -5.81 6.55 4.48
CA ALA A 16 -6.97 5.70 4.31
C ALA A 16 -8.00 5.92 5.44
N ASP A 17 -9.27 5.69 5.13
CA ASP A 17 -10.37 5.73 6.09
C ASP A 17 -10.59 4.40 6.82
N GLY A 18 -9.78 3.38 6.52
CA GLY A 18 -9.78 2.07 7.19
C GLY A 18 -8.63 1.93 8.19
N ALA A 19 -8.88 1.21 9.27
CA ALA A 19 -7.86 0.87 10.27
C ALA A 19 -7.71 -0.66 10.37
N PRO A 20 -6.86 -1.30 9.54
CA PRO A 20 -6.67 -2.75 9.59
C PRO A 20 -6.13 -3.20 10.95
N ILE A 21 -6.91 -3.99 11.67
CA ILE A 21 -6.54 -4.54 12.98
C ILE A 21 -6.84 -6.03 13.06
N PHE A 22 -6.17 -6.68 14.00
CA PHE A 22 -6.44 -8.08 14.35
C PHE A 22 -7.34 -8.18 15.56
N SER A 23 -8.36 -9.02 15.48
CA SER A 23 -9.18 -9.41 16.61
C SER A 23 -9.57 -10.88 16.49
N GLN A 24 -9.38 -11.63 17.57
CA GLN A 24 -9.74 -13.05 17.65
C GLN A 24 -9.18 -13.91 16.49
N GLY A 25 -7.97 -13.60 16.02
CA GLY A 25 -7.30 -14.32 14.93
C GLY A 25 -7.69 -13.89 13.51
N TYR A 26 -8.60 -12.93 13.38
CA TYR A 26 -9.01 -12.40 12.06
C TYR A 26 -8.56 -10.96 11.86
N LYS A 27 -8.14 -10.65 10.64
CA LYS A 27 -7.87 -9.28 10.20
C LYS A 27 -9.15 -8.66 9.66
N TYR A 28 -9.52 -7.49 10.18
CA TYR A 28 -10.65 -6.70 9.68
C TYR A 28 -10.29 -5.22 9.70
N SER A 29 -10.98 -4.43 8.89
CA SER A 29 -10.69 -3.02 8.71
C SER A 29 -11.93 -2.18 9.08
N PRO A 30 -12.09 -1.80 10.35
CA PRO A 30 -13.15 -0.87 10.73
C PRO A 30 -12.91 0.50 10.10
N VAL A 31 -14.00 1.22 9.83
CA VAL A 31 -13.95 2.60 9.37
C VAL A 31 -13.30 3.47 10.45
N ALA A 32 -12.33 4.27 10.04
CA ALA A 32 -11.62 5.22 10.87
C ALA A 32 -11.80 6.66 10.33
N HIS A 33 -11.35 7.64 11.11
CA HIS A 33 -11.35 9.02 10.64
C HIS A 33 -10.11 9.29 9.79
N LEU A 34 -10.30 9.93 8.65
CA LEU A 34 -9.18 10.46 7.86
C LEU A 34 -8.34 11.43 8.68
N THR A 35 -7.03 11.37 8.47
CA THR A 35 -6.13 12.37 9.03
C THR A 35 -6.43 13.76 8.46
N TYR A 36 -6.27 14.81 9.28
CA TYR A 36 -6.36 16.18 8.82
C TYR A 36 -5.15 16.62 7.98
N GLY A 37 -4.01 15.99 8.21
CA GLY A 37 -2.77 16.25 7.47
C GLY A 37 -1.72 15.18 7.72
N LEU A 38 -0.83 15.05 6.75
CA LEU A 38 0.35 14.18 6.81
C LEU A 38 1.60 15.04 6.61
N VAL A 39 2.57 14.87 7.50
CA VAL A 39 3.91 15.47 7.39
C VAL A 39 4.90 14.36 7.10
N GLY A 40 5.63 14.48 5.98
CA GLY A 40 6.72 13.60 5.60
C GLY A 40 8.02 14.39 5.50
N ASP A 41 8.85 14.29 6.51
CA ASP A 41 10.18 14.89 6.51
C ASP A 41 11.21 13.85 6.07
N THR A 42 11.89 14.08 4.94
CA THR A 42 12.85 13.14 4.40
C THR A 42 14.07 12.95 5.31
N ASP A 43 14.42 13.95 6.14
CA ASP A 43 15.47 13.80 7.15
C ASP A 43 15.08 12.84 8.26
N ILE A 44 13.79 12.74 8.57
CA ILE A 44 13.26 11.72 9.48
C ILE A 44 13.17 10.37 8.76
N LEU A 45 12.58 10.34 7.55
CA LEU A 45 12.37 9.10 6.79
C LEU A 45 13.67 8.34 6.50
N LYS A 46 14.79 9.04 6.23
CA LYS A 46 16.09 8.39 6.00
C LYS A 46 16.63 7.65 7.23
N THR A 47 16.11 7.92 8.43
CA THR A 47 16.48 7.21 9.65
C THR A 47 15.71 5.89 9.84
N ALA A 48 14.69 5.64 9.03
CA ALA A 48 13.87 4.44 9.11
C ALA A 48 14.72 3.17 8.87
N PRO A 49 14.40 2.04 9.52
CA PRO A 49 14.95 0.75 9.17
C PRO A 49 14.74 0.43 7.69
N GLN A 50 15.75 -0.20 7.06
CA GLN A 50 15.72 -0.48 5.62
C GLN A 50 14.56 -1.43 5.23
N ASP A 51 14.22 -2.35 6.08
CA ASP A 51 13.09 -3.27 5.89
C ASP A 51 11.72 -2.56 5.83
N LEU A 52 11.57 -1.43 6.54
CA LEU A 52 10.36 -0.60 6.45
C LEU A 52 10.30 0.20 5.13
N ILE A 53 11.44 0.66 4.62
CA ILE A 53 11.51 1.30 3.29
C ILE A 53 11.18 0.25 2.21
N GLN A 54 11.76 -0.94 2.31
CA GLN A 54 11.47 -2.06 1.41
C GLN A 54 9.98 -2.48 1.49
N ALA A 55 9.41 -2.48 2.69
CA ALA A 55 7.98 -2.75 2.87
C ALA A 55 7.12 -1.73 2.11
N GLY A 56 7.40 -0.44 2.25
CA GLY A 56 6.68 0.59 1.51
C GLY A 56 6.79 0.42 0.00
N TYR A 57 7.99 0.13 -0.51
CA TYR A 57 8.16 -0.12 -1.94
C TYR A 57 7.42 -1.37 -2.41
N GLY A 58 7.45 -2.46 -1.63
CA GLY A 58 6.68 -3.67 -1.91
C GLY A 58 5.17 -3.42 -1.94
N ASP A 59 4.68 -2.58 -1.02
CA ASP A 59 3.28 -2.15 -0.99
C ASP A 59 2.92 -1.34 -2.24
N VAL A 60 3.77 -0.40 -2.67
CA VAL A 60 3.58 0.36 -3.92
C VAL A 60 3.54 -0.56 -5.14
N VAL A 61 4.46 -1.52 -5.26
CA VAL A 61 4.50 -2.50 -6.38
C VAL A 61 3.19 -3.27 -6.50
N GLY A 62 2.53 -3.59 -5.39
CA GLY A 62 1.24 -4.28 -5.37
C GLY A 62 0.13 -3.56 -6.14
N LYS A 63 0.23 -2.24 -6.32
CA LYS A 63 -0.80 -1.45 -7.02
C LYS A 63 -0.92 -1.82 -8.50
N ILE A 64 0.11 -2.41 -9.11
CA ILE A 64 0.05 -2.92 -10.48
C ILE A 64 -1.05 -3.98 -10.61
N THR A 65 -1.02 -4.98 -9.74
CA THR A 65 -2.02 -6.06 -9.75
C THR A 65 -3.35 -5.62 -9.17
N ALA A 66 -3.37 -4.71 -8.19
CA ALA A 66 -4.60 -4.15 -7.65
C ALA A 66 -5.44 -3.41 -8.72
N ILE A 67 -4.80 -2.60 -9.58
CA ILE A 67 -5.48 -1.93 -10.70
C ILE A 67 -6.00 -2.94 -11.71
N ALA A 68 -5.22 -3.99 -12.05
CA ALA A 68 -5.65 -5.05 -12.95
C ALA A 68 -6.85 -5.84 -12.37
N ASP A 69 -6.83 -6.13 -11.08
CA ASP A 69 -7.97 -6.74 -10.37
C ASP A 69 -9.22 -5.86 -10.40
N TRP A 70 -9.04 -4.54 -10.27
CA TRP A 70 -10.16 -3.61 -10.36
C TRP A 70 -10.77 -3.61 -11.76
N ASP A 71 -9.94 -3.63 -12.82
CA ASP A 71 -10.40 -3.78 -14.21
C ASP A 71 -11.14 -5.09 -14.43
N LEU A 72 -10.67 -6.18 -13.84
CA LEU A 72 -11.34 -7.48 -13.88
C LEU A 72 -12.71 -7.43 -13.17
N ALA A 73 -12.78 -6.80 -11.99
CA ALA A 73 -14.02 -6.66 -11.24
C ALA A 73 -15.08 -5.83 -11.99
N VAL A 74 -14.66 -4.79 -12.71
CA VAL A 74 -15.57 -4.04 -13.60
C VAL A 74 -16.15 -4.96 -14.68
N LYS A 75 -15.31 -5.76 -15.30
CA LYS A 75 -15.76 -6.68 -16.39
C LYS A 75 -16.62 -7.83 -15.89
N ALA A 76 -16.26 -8.40 -14.74
CA ALA A 76 -16.93 -9.58 -14.20
C ALA A 76 -18.20 -9.25 -13.42
N ASN A 77 -18.18 -8.18 -12.63
CA ASN A 77 -19.22 -7.86 -11.66
C ASN A 77 -19.92 -6.52 -11.92
N ASN A 78 -19.49 -5.79 -12.96
CA ASN A 78 -19.93 -4.43 -13.23
C ASN A 78 -19.67 -3.47 -12.04
N ASP A 79 -18.53 -3.64 -11.35
CA ASP A 79 -18.10 -2.78 -10.26
C ASP A 79 -17.84 -1.35 -10.76
N TYR A 80 -18.05 -0.37 -9.88
CA TYR A 80 -17.67 1.02 -10.19
C TYR A 80 -16.13 1.15 -10.27
N ARG A 81 -15.65 1.92 -11.25
CA ARG A 81 -14.24 2.29 -11.42
C ARG A 81 -14.08 3.78 -11.62
N CYS A 82 -13.13 4.36 -10.92
CA CYS A 82 -12.79 5.77 -11.05
C CYS A 82 -11.50 5.96 -11.84
N ASP A 83 -11.59 6.42 -13.09
CA ASP A 83 -10.44 6.65 -13.96
C ASP A 83 -9.49 7.72 -13.41
N THR A 84 -10.01 8.71 -12.70
CA THR A 84 -9.19 9.72 -12.02
C THR A 84 -8.31 9.09 -10.94
N CYS A 85 -8.86 8.20 -10.12
CA CYS A 85 -8.08 7.49 -9.09
C CYS A 85 -7.04 6.55 -9.72
N VAL A 86 -7.39 5.83 -10.78
CA VAL A 86 -6.44 4.99 -11.51
C VAL A 86 -5.30 5.82 -12.11
N THR A 87 -5.61 6.96 -12.71
CA THR A 87 -4.58 7.88 -13.25
C THR A 87 -3.67 8.42 -12.14
N LEU A 88 -4.26 8.76 -10.98
CA LEU A 88 -3.50 9.25 -9.83
C LEU A 88 -2.51 8.19 -9.33
N VAL A 89 -2.98 6.96 -9.14
CA VAL A 89 -2.14 5.84 -8.69
C VAL A 89 -1.04 5.53 -9.71
N ASN A 90 -1.38 5.42 -11.00
CA ASN A 90 -0.37 5.12 -12.03
C ASN A 90 0.73 6.18 -12.10
N ARG A 91 0.41 7.48 -12.04
CA ARG A 91 1.42 8.54 -11.99
C ARG A 91 2.32 8.44 -10.76
N ALA A 92 1.76 8.08 -9.62
CA ALA A 92 2.52 7.87 -8.40
C ALA A 92 3.47 6.67 -8.52
N LEU A 93 3.00 5.57 -9.15
CA LEU A 93 3.81 4.40 -9.47
C LEU A 93 4.98 4.76 -10.39
N ASP A 94 4.70 5.43 -11.52
CA ASP A 94 5.72 5.81 -12.50
C ASP A 94 6.84 6.62 -11.85
N LYS A 95 6.49 7.62 -11.02
CA LYS A 95 7.46 8.43 -10.29
C LYS A 95 8.27 7.59 -9.30
N CYS A 96 7.60 6.76 -8.50
CA CYS A 96 8.26 5.92 -7.50
C CYS A 96 9.22 4.91 -8.15
N PHE A 97 8.86 4.35 -9.30
CA PHE A 97 9.72 3.40 -10.03
C PHE A 97 10.92 4.09 -10.68
N ALA A 98 10.75 5.31 -11.19
CA ALA A 98 11.86 6.10 -11.72
C ALA A 98 12.94 6.38 -10.65
N GLU A 99 12.51 6.56 -9.39
CA GLU A 99 13.38 6.88 -8.25
C GLU A 99 13.78 5.66 -7.41
N ALA A 100 13.40 4.43 -7.81
CA ALA A 100 13.56 3.23 -6.97
C ALA A 100 15.01 2.89 -6.58
N GLU A 101 15.97 3.16 -7.47
CA GLU A 101 17.40 2.87 -7.24
C GLU A 101 17.96 3.60 -6.02
N GLY A 102 17.53 4.86 -5.78
CA GLY A 102 18.00 5.67 -4.66
C GLY A 102 17.48 5.23 -3.29
N LEU A 103 16.44 4.37 -3.23
CA LEU A 103 15.88 3.88 -1.97
C LEU A 103 16.89 3.05 -1.15
N LYS A 104 17.81 2.36 -1.81
CA LYS A 104 18.89 1.60 -1.13
C LYS A 104 19.86 2.52 -0.39
N ASP A 105 20.10 3.71 -0.94
CA ASP A 105 21.00 4.71 -0.40
C ASP A 105 20.26 5.76 0.46
N ARG A 106 18.93 5.59 0.63
CA ARG A 106 18.05 6.49 1.36
C ARG A 106 18.07 7.92 0.83
N ASP A 107 18.18 8.04 -0.49
CA ASP A 107 18.14 9.32 -1.15
C ASP A 107 16.85 10.08 -0.82
N PRO A 108 16.93 11.38 -0.46
CA PRO A 108 15.75 12.15 -0.07
C PRO A 108 14.66 12.26 -1.15
N GLU A 109 15.04 12.36 -2.43
CA GLU A 109 14.10 12.44 -3.54
C GLU A 109 13.36 11.09 -3.72
N SER A 110 14.09 9.98 -3.65
CA SER A 110 13.54 8.62 -3.71
C SER A 110 12.60 8.33 -2.54
N LEU A 111 12.98 8.72 -1.31
CA LEU A 111 12.12 8.58 -0.12
C LEU A 111 10.87 9.46 -0.23
N GLY A 112 11.01 10.67 -0.76
CA GLY A 112 9.90 11.57 -1.03
C GLY A 112 8.93 10.98 -2.05
N ALA A 113 9.44 10.43 -3.15
CA ALA A 113 8.64 9.77 -4.18
C ALA A 113 7.89 8.54 -3.64
N LEU A 114 8.55 7.73 -2.79
CA LEU A 114 7.93 6.59 -2.14
C LEU A 114 6.79 7.02 -1.20
N LEU A 115 7.03 7.99 -0.32
CA LEU A 115 5.98 8.48 0.59
C LEU A 115 4.82 9.12 -0.18
N GLU A 116 5.12 9.87 -1.25
CA GLU A 116 4.09 10.45 -2.13
C GLU A 116 3.23 9.35 -2.76
N ALA A 117 3.84 8.27 -3.29
CA ALA A 117 3.10 7.16 -3.89
C ALA A 117 2.17 6.48 -2.88
N LEU A 118 2.65 6.19 -1.67
CA LEU A 118 1.85 5.63 -0.58
C LEU A 118 0.70 6.57 -0.19
N THR A 119 0.97 7.87 -0.10
CA THR A 119 -0.03 8.88 0.27
C THR A 119 -1.11 9.02 -0.79
N LEU A 120 -0.72 9.12 -2.07
CA LEU A 120 -1.67 9.26 -3.18
C LEU A 120 -2.54 8.03 -3.35
N THR A 121 -2.03 6.84 -3.06
CA THR A 121 -2.80 5.61 -3.01
C THR A 121 -3.86 5.65 -1.90
N GLY A 122 -3.48 6.09 -0.70
CA GLY A 122 -4.44 6.31 0.40
C GLY A 122 -5.51 7.34 0.06
N VAL A 123 -5.13 8.45 -0.59
CA VAL A 123 -6.09 9.45 -1.11
C VAL A 123 -7.03 8.84 -2.13
N ALA A 124 -6.53 8.00 -3.05
CA ALA A 124 -7.37 7.34 -4.04
C ALA A 124 -8.41 6.41 -3.39
N MET A 125 -8.02 5.65 -2.36
CA MET A 125 -8.96 4.83 -1.57
C MET A 125 -10.04 5.69 -0.90
N ALA A 126 -9.64 6.78 -0.25
CA ALA A 126 -10.56 7.70 0.42
C ALA A 126 -11.55 8.36 -0.55
N LEU A 127 -11.11 8.72 -1.76
CA LEU A 127 -11.96 9.34 -2.79
C LEU A 127 -13.07 8.41 -3.29
N VAL A 128 -12.79 7.11 -3.42
CA VAL A 128 -13.78 6.12 -3.90
C VAL A 128 -14.44 5.34 -2.76
N ASN A 129 -13.97 5.53 -1.54
CA ASN A 129 -14.47 4.85 -0.32
C ASN A 129 -14.45 3.32 -0.42
N ILE A 130 -13.48 2.78 -1.15
CA ILE A 130 -13.17 1.35 -1.28
C ILE A 130 -11.66 1.14 -1.44
N SER A 131 -11.17 -0.06 -1.13
CA SER A 131 -9.74 -0.39 -1.20
C SER A 131 -9.23 -0.75 -2.61
N ARG A 132 -10.09 -0.84 -3.62
CA ARG A 132 -9.74 -1.26 -4.98
C ARG A 132 -8.52 -0.56 -5.60
N PRO A 133 -8.31 0.77 -5.42
CA PRO A 133 -7.13 1.43 -5.96
C PRO A 133 -5.79 0.91 -5.42
N ALA A 134 -5.83 0.27 -4.26
CA ALA A 134 -4.65 -0.12 -3.51
C ALA A 134 -4.49 -1.61 -3.28
N SER A 135 -5.60 -2.37 -3.28
CA SER A 135 -5.66 -3.73 -2.73
C SER A 135 -6.43 -4.66 -3.66
N GLY A 136 -5.75 -5.63 -4.21
CA GLY A 136 -6.26 -6.71 -5.05
C GLY A 136 -5.94 -8.08 -4.46
N ALA A 137 -5.79 -9.08 -5.33
CA ALA A 137 -5.51 -10.45 -4.94
C ALA A 137 -4.16 -10.62 -4.23
N GLU A 138 -3.15 -9.77 -4.53
CA GLU A 138 -1.86 -9.74 -3.85
C GLU A 138 -2.02 -9.40 -2.35
N HIS A 139 -2.91 -8.47 -2.02
CA HIS A 139 -3.23 -8.15 -0.63
C HIS A 139 -4.00 -9.27 0.06
N MET A 140 -4.93 -9.91 -0.62
CA MET A 140 -5.64 -11.09 -0.09
C MET A 140 -4.67 -12.21 0.26
N LEU A 141 -3.68 -12.48 -0.60
CA LEU A 141 -2.64 -13.48 -0.36
C LEU A 141 -1.75 -13.08 0.82
N SER A 142 -1.33 -11.82 0.88
CA SER A 142 -0.58 -11.26 2.02
C SER A 142 -1.35 -11.42 3.34
N HIS A 143 -2.63 -11.07 3.37
CA HIS A 143 -3.47 -11.20 4.57
C HIS A 143 -3.64 -12.66 4.99
N PHE A 144 -3.75 -13.59 4.02
CA PHE A 144 -3.80 -15.01 4.31
C PHE A 144 -2.51 -15.48 5.00
N TRP A 145 -1.35 -15.12 4.47
CA TRP A 145 -0.06 -15.47 5.10
C TRP A 145 0.08 -14.87 6.49
N GLU A 146 -0.30 -13.61 6.66
CA GLU A 146 -0.23 -12.92 7.95
C GLU A 146 -1.09 -13.63 9.01
N MET A 147 -2.32 -14.02 8.66
CA MET A 147 -3.22 -14.78 9.55
C MET A 147 -2.67 -16.19 9.85
N ASP A 148 -2.12 -16.89 8.86
CA ASP A 148 -1.51 -18.23 9.06
C ASP A 148 -0.31 -18.15 10.01
N TYR A 149 0.59 -17.17 9.82
CA TYR A 149 1.72 -16.96 10.72
C TYR A 149 1.27 -16.73 12.16
N ILE A 150 0.30 -15.84 12.36
CA ILE A 150 -0.25 -15.54 13.69
C ILE A 150 -0.92 -16.78 14.31
N ALA A 151 -1.71 -17.53 13.54
CA ALA A 151 -2.36 -18.75 14.01
C ALA A 151 -1.36 -19.83 14.45
N ARG A 152 -0.18 -19.84 13.83
CA ARG A 152 0.93 -20.74 14.17
C ARG A 152 1.86 -20.19 15.27
N GLY A 153 1.55 -19.03 15.85
CA GLY A 153 2.37 -18.39 16.89
C GLY A 153 3.69 -17.82 16.35
N LEU A 154 3.77 -17.56 15.05
CA LEU A 154 4.93 -16.97 14.38
C LEU A 154 4.73 -15.47 14.15
N ASN A 155 5.81 -14.71 14.09
CA ASN A 155 5.76 -13.31 13.71
C ASN A 155 5.68 -13.18 12.18
N PRO A 156 4.65 -12.55 11.61
CA PRO A 156 4.59 -12.27 10.18
C PRO A 156 5.64 -11.22 9.80
N ASN A 157 6.05 -11.25 8.53
CA ASN A 157 6.84 -10.16 7.95
C ASN A 157 6.00 -8.87 7.85
N HIS A 158 6.66 -7.73 7.61
CA HIS A 158 5.96 -6.48 7.34
C HIS A 158 5.00 -6.63 6.16
N HIS A 159 3.83 -5.98 6.29
CA HIS A 159 2.74 -6.07 5.32
C HIS A 159 3.21 -5.87 3.87
N GLY A 160 3.90 -4.76 3.60
CA GLY A 160 4.35 -4.46 2.24
C GLY A 160 5.41 -5.44 1.70
N ILE A 161 6.22 -6.07 2.55
CA ILE A 161 7.10 -7.17 2.11
C ILE A 161 6.27 -8.35 1.60
N GLN A 162 5.22 -8.72 2.32
CA GLN A 162 4.33 -9.80 1.91
C GLN A 162 3.57 -9.46 0.62
N VAL A 163 3.08 -8.22 0.50
CA VAL A 163 2.43 -7.71 -0.72
C VAL A 163 3.39 -7.75 -1.90
N GLY A 164 4.62 -7.26 -1.72
CA GLY A 164 5.64 -7.25 -2.77
C GLY A 164 6.00 -8.66 -3.25
N VAL A 165 6.05 -9.66 -2.35
CA VAL A 165 6.27 -11.07 -2.72
C VAL A 165 5.03 -11.68 -3.39
N ALA A 166 3.83 -11.30 -2.98
CA ALA A 166 2.58 -11.79 -3.56
C ALA A 166 2.36 -11.26 -4.99
N THR A 167 2.77 -10.03 -5.26
CA THR A 167 2.53 -9.35 -6.55
C THR A 167 2.99 -10.16 -7.78
N PRO A 168 4.26 -10.65 -7.87
CA PRO A 168 4.68 -11.44 -9.03
C PRO A 168 3.97 -12.80 -9.12
N ILE A 169 3.48 -13.34 -8.01
CA ILE A 169 2.69 -14.57 -8.01
C ILE A 169 1.32 -14.29 -8.67
N ILE A 170 0.67 -13.21 -8.25
CA ILE A 170 -0.65 -12.82 -8.76
C ILE A 170 -0.56 -12.32 -10.20
N ALA A 171 0.50 -11.60 -10.59
CA ALA A 171 0.69 -11.11 -11.95
C ALA A 171 0.62 -12.22 -13.01
N ARG A 172 1.05 -13.44 -12.67
CA ARG A 172 0.97 -14.60 -13.58
C ARG A 172 -0.45 -15.03 -13.94
N PHE A 173 -1.44 -14.62 -13.16
CA PHE A 173 -2.84 -14.93 -13.46
C PHE A 173 -3.47 -13.94 -14.45
N PHE A 174 -2.75 -12.84 -14.77
CA PHE A 174 -3.18 -11.86 -15.77
C PHE A 174 -2.49 -12.03 -17.13
N GLU A 175 -1.60 -13.01 -17.28
CA GLU A 175 -0.99 -13.42 -18.55
C GLU A 175 -1.93 -14.33 -19.37
#